data_016b4808f814f5fe84de17d56178aef5
#
_entry.id   016b4808f814f5fe84de17d56178aef5
#
_cell.length_a   1.000
_cell.length_b   1.000
_cell.length_c   1.000
_cell.angle_alpha   90.00
_cell.angle_beta   90.00
_cell.angle_gamma   90.00
#
_symmetry.space_group_name_H-M   'P 1'
#
loop_
_entity.id
_entity.type
_entity.pdbx_description
1 polymer ?
#
loop_
_entity_poly.entity_id
_entity_poly.type
_entity_poly.pdbx_seq_one_letter_code
_entity_poly.pdbx_strand_id
1 'polypeptide(L)'
;ATTDARLVALDARTGDLVWETVIQEGNSNSSGPIVADGKVITGMGGCSRYIERRCFISAHDANTGELVWRFNTIAEIGEPGGDTWNDLDNMFRKGGETWITGSYDPDLNLTYWGTAQAKPWVPISRHMSIFDEGLYTNSTVAVDVETGELEWYFQHVPGEALDLDEVFERVLVNEDGRRLVLSLGKHGILWKNDRVTGEFLGFTETVFQNAFTDIDPETGAI
;
A
#
# COMPACT_ATOMS: atom_id res chain seq x y z
N ALA A 1 -16.68 -3.87 1.21
CA ALA A 1 -16.36 -3.40 -0.15
C ALA A 1 -16.89 -4.40 -1.18
N THR A 2 -17.12 -3.93 -2.39
CA THR A 2 -17.60 -4.74 -3.52
C THR A 2 -16.56 -4.76 -4.64
N THR A 3 -16.61 -5.78 -5.49
CA THR A 3 -15.62 -5.96 -6.57
C THR A 3 -15.65 -4.86 -7.65
N ASP A 4 -16.72 -4.09 -7.73
CA ASP A 4 -16.87 -2.94 -8.62
C ASP A 4 -16.52 -1.59 -7.94
N ALA A 5 -15.66 -1.64 -6.93
CA ALA A 5 -15.12 -0.50 -6.20
C ALA A 5 -16.18 0.39 -5.52
N ARG A 6 -17.07 -0.23 -4.75
CA ARG A 6 -18.01 0.44 -3.87
C ARG A 6 -17.79 0.06 -2.42
N LEU A 7 -18.08 0.99 -1.53
CA LEU A 7 -18.29 0.73 -0.10
C LEU A 7 -19.79 0.71 0.19
N VAL A 8 -20.20 -0.26 0.97
CA VAL A 8 -21.60 -0.42 1.38
C VAL A 8 -21.65 -0.62 2.89
N ALA A 9 -22.40 0.20 3.59
CA ALA A 9 -22.72 0.03 5.00
C ALA A 9 -24.14 -0.52 5.15
N LEU A 10 -24.26 -1.57 5.95
CA LEU A 10 -25.53 -2.23 6.25
C LEU A 10 -25.78 -2.20 7.75
N ASP A 11 -27.04 -2.04 8.15
CA ASP A 11 -27.44 -2.25 9.55
C ASP A 11 -27.18 -3.72 9.93
N ALA A 12 -26.38 -3.94 10.97
CA ALA A 12 -25.93 -5.27 11.36
C ALA A 12 -27.04 -6.20 11.88
N ARG A 13 -28.23 -5.66 12.24
CA ARG A 13 -29.36 -6.41 12.75
C ARG A 13 -30.39 -6.72 11.69
N THR A 14 -30.62 -5.79 10.76
CA THR A 14 -31.68 -5.89 9.74
C THR A 14 -31.15 -6.22 8.36
N GLY A 15 -29.89 -5.88 8.07
CA GLY A 15 -29.30 -5.96 6.73
C GLY A 15 -29.71 -4.81 5.82
N ASP A 16 -30.44 -3.82 6.32
CA ASP A 16 -30.88 -2.69 5.52
C ASP A 16 -29.70 -1.81 5.13
N LEU A 17 -29.76 -1.24 3.92
CA LEU A 17 -28.76 -0.31 3.43
C LEU A 17 -28.77 0.98 4.25
N VAL A 18 -27.62 1.34 4.84
CA VAL A 18 -27.42 2.61 5.54
C VAL A 18 -26.89 3.66 4.57
N TRP A 19 -25.79 3.34 3.88
CA TRP A 19 -25.21 4.17 2.82
C TRP A 19 -24.41 3.33 1.81
N GLU A 20 -24.21 3.88 0.63
CA GLU A 20 -23.37 3.32 -0.42
C GLU A 20 -22.58 4.44 -1.09
N THR A 21 -21.29 4.20 -1.32
CA THR A 21 -20.38 5.14 -1.97
C THR A 21 -19.56 4.44 -3.06
N VAL A 22 -19.48 5.03 -4.25
CA VAL A 22 -18.56 4.60 -5.31
C VAL A 22 -17.18 5.17 -5.00
N ILE A 23 -16.20 4.29 -4.74
CA ILE A 23 -14.81 4.71 -4.46
C ILE A 23 -14.19 5.28 -5.74
N GLN A 24 -14.30 4.54 -6.84
CA GLN A 24 -13.79 4.95 -8.15
C GLN A 24 -14.45 4.13 -9.27
N GLU A 25 -15.15 4.81 -10.18
CA GLU A 25 -15.77 4.15 -11.34
C GLU A 25 -14.73 3.46 -12.24
N GLY A 26 -15.04 2.26 -12.69
CA GLY A 26 -14.23 1.49 -13.64
C GLY A 26 -12.97 0.86 -13.03
N ASN A 27 -12.79 0.95 -11.72
CA ASN A 27 -11.78 0.21 -10.98
C ASN A 27 -12.39 -1.04 -10.34
N SER A 28 -11.55 -1.84 -9.68
CA SER A 28 -11.95 -2.99 -8.88
C SER A 28 -11.48 -2.82 -7.44
N ASN A 29 -12.13 -3.53 -6.53
CA ASN A 29 -11.69 -3.60 -5.16
C ASN A 29 -11.87 -5.03 -4.63
N SER A 30 -10.80 -5.59 -4.07
CA SER A 30 -10.81 -6.82 -3.30
C SER A 30 -10.27 -6.61 -1.89
N SER A 31 -9.85 -5.37 -1.58
CA SER A 31 -9.39 -4.99 -0.24
C SER A 31 -10.54 -5.04 0.76
N GLY A 32 -10.33 -5.72 1.88
CA GLY A 32 -11.24 -5.62 3.02
C GLY A 32 -11.13 -4.22 3.66
N PRO A 33 -12.24 -3.50 3.89
CA PRO A 33 -12.18 -2.25 4.61
C PRO A 33 -11.89 -2.47 6.09
N ILE A 34 -11.17 -1.52 6.70
CA ILE A 34 -11.01 -1.44 8.16
C ILE A 34 -11.75 -0.23 8.70
N VAL A 35 -12.16 -0.28 9.96
CA VAL A 35 -12.76 0.87 10.65
C VAL A 35 -11.76 1.38 11.67
N ALA A 36 -11.40 2.66 11.55
CA ALA A 36 -10.43 3.32 12.39
C ALA A 36 -10.88 4.76 12.67
N ASP A 37 -10.97 5.14 13.93
CA ASP A 37 -11.29 6.50 14.38
C ASP A 37 -12.47 7.15 13.61
N GLY A 38 -13.61 6.45 13.54
CA GLY A 38 -14.81 6.93 12.86
C GLY A 38 -14.76 6.95 11.33
N LYS A 39 -13.71 6.39 10.73
CA LYS A 39 -13.51 6.31 9.29
C LYS A 39 -13.52 4.86 8.82
N VAL A 40 -13.99 4.63 7.62
CA VAL A 40 -13.85 3.37 6.87
C VAL A 40 -12.73 3.55 5.87
N ILE A 41 -11.62 2.82 6.06
CA ILE A 41 -10.43 2.94 5.23
C ILE A 41 -10.32 1.72 4.32
N THR A 42 -10.07 1.93 3.05
CA THR A 42 -9.96 0.87 2.05
C THR A 42 -8.88 1.17 1.01
N GLY A 43 -8.25 0.12 0.53
CA GLY A 43 -7.40 0.19 -0.66
C GLY A 43 -8.20 -0.04 -1.93
N MET A 44 -7.50 -0.22 -3.04
CA MET A 44 -8.12 -0.55 -4.33
C MET A 44 -7.17 -1.30 -5.27
N GLY A 45 -7.75 -1.84 -6.33
CA GLY A 45 -7.08 -2.47 -7.45
C GLY A 45 -7.51 -1.91 -8.80
N GLY A 46 -7.01 -2.52 -9.89
CA GLY A 46 -7.39 -2.16 -11.25
C GLY A 46 -6.70 -0.92 -11.81
N CYS A 47 -5.56 -0.51 -11.25
CA CYS A 47 -4.81 0.68 -11.64
C CYS A 47 -3.66 0.38 -12.62
N SER A 48 -3.73 -0.74 -13.32
CA SER A 48 -2.65 -1.24 -14.18
C SER A 48 -2.70 -0.71 -15.63
N ARG A 49 -3.69 0.08 -15.98
CA ARG A 49 -3.89 0.57 -17.35
C ARG A 49 -3.33 1.97 -17.53
N TYR A 50 -2.85 2.29 -18.72
CA TYR A 50 -2.42 3.62 -19.13
C TYR A 50 -3.62 4.57 -19.31
N ILE A 51 -4.21 4.94 -18.19
CA ILE A 51 -5.26 5.94 -18.07
C ILE A 51 -4.84 6.93 -17.00
N GLU A 52 -5.34 8.16 -17.05
CA GLU A 52 -5.04 9.20 -16.06
C GLU A 52 -5.67 8.93 -14.69
N ARG A 53 -5.35 7.76 -14.11
CA ARG A 53 -5.82 7.35 -12.78
C ARG A 53 -4.68 6.68 -12.03
N ARG A 54 -4.57 7.02 -10.75
CA ARG A 54 -3.64 6.40 -9.81
C ARG A 54 -4.37 5.44 -8.88
N CYS A 55 -3.65 4.49 -8.33
CA CYS A 55 -4.09 3.79 -7.15
C CYS A 55 -3.95 4.66 -5.90
N PHE A 56 -4.80 4.40 -4.92
CA PHE A 56 -4.82 5.13 -3.66
C PHE A 56 -5.40 4.27 -2.54
N ILE A 57 -5.17 4.73 -1.31
CA ILE A 57 -5.89 4.35 -0.11
C ILE A 57 -6.86 5.49 0.17
N SER A 58 -8.10 5.21 0.55
CA SER A 58 -9.07 6.24 0.89
C SER A 58 -9.76 5.98 2.20
N ALA A 59 -10.08 7.05 2.91
CA ALA A 59 -10.91 7.03 4.10
C ALA A 59 -12.25 7.71 3.82
N HIS A 60 -13.30 7.13 4.36
CA HIS A 60 -14.66 7.61 4.25
C HIS A 60 -15.28 7.72 5.65
N ASP A 61 -16.08 8.73 5.89
CA ASP A 61 -16.82 8.86 7.16
C ASP A 61 -17.69 7.62 7.39
N ALA A 62 -17.57 7.01 8.55
CA ALA A 62 -18.26 5.74 8.84
C ALA A 62 -19.79 5.87 8.92
N ASN A 63 -20.32 7.07 9.15
CA ASN A 63 -21.76 7.31 9.26
C ASN A 63 -22.41 7.69 7.93
N THR A 64 -21.65 8.37 7.05
CA THR A 64 -22.20 8.95 5.81
C THR A 64 -21.66 8.32 4.53
N GLY A 65 -20.47 7.69 4.58
CA GLY A 65 -19.74 7.17 3.42
C GLY A 65 -19.04 8.27 2.60
N GLU A 66 -19.10 9.52 3.03
CA GLU A 66 -18.43 10.63 2.34
C GLU A 66 -16.91 10.49 2.41
N LEU A 67 -16.22 10.84 1.32
CA LEU A 67 -14.76 10.81 1.25
C LEU A 67 -14.17 11.85 2.20
N VAL A 68 -13.27 11.41 3.08
CA VAL A 68 -12.51 12.28 4.00
C VAL A 68 -11.14 12.63 3.40
N TRP A 69 -10.36 11.61 3.02
CA TRP A 69 -9.05 11.81 2.40
C TRP A 69 -8.68 10.68 1.43
N ARG A 70 -7.66 10.96 0.60
CA ARG A 70 -6.97 9.97 -0.24
C ARG A 70 -5.46 10.11 -0.11
N PHE A 71 -4.79 8.99 0.05
CA PHE A 71 -3.35 8.86 -0.12
C PHE A 71 -3.07 8.13 -1.43
N ASN A 72 -2.40 8.79 -2.38
CA ASN A 72 -2.04 8.18 -3.66
C ASN A 72 -0.79 7.31 -3.50
N THR A 73 -0.86 6.04 -3.91
CA THR A 73 0.23 5.07 -3.80
C THR A 73 1.25 5.16 -4.94
N ILE A 74 1.04 6.06 -5.88
CA ILE A 74 1.93 6.38 -6.99
C ILE A 74 2.24 7.87 -6.94
N ALA A 75 3.52 8.22 -6.83
CA ALA A 75 3.98 9.60 -6.84
C ALA A 75 3.99 10.17 -8.26
N GLU A 76 3.39 11.33 -8.45
CA GLU A 76 3.40 12.07 -9.72
C GLU A 76 4.54 13.09 -9.78
N ILE A 77 4.74 13.69 -10.96
CA ILE A 77 5.73 14.74 -11.16
C ILE A 77 5.45 15.89 -10.18
N GLY A 78 6.48 16.27 -9.41
CA GLY A 78 6.41 17.35 -8.43
C GLY A 78 5.91 16.93 -7.04
N GLU A 79 5.48 15.69 -6.84
CA GLU A 79 5.18 15.12 -5.52
C GLU A 79 6.43 14.47 -4.90
N PRO A 80 6.51 14.32 -3.56
CA PRO A 80 7.55 13.53 -2.90
C PRO A 80 7.62 12.12 -3.49
N GLY A 81 8.81 11.69 -3.95
CA GLY A 81 9.03 10.42 -4.63
C GLY A 81 8.73 10.44 -6.14
N GLY A 82 8.27 11.56 -6.69
CA GLY A 82 7.98 11.68 -8.12
C GLY A 82 9.21 11.60 -9.03
N ASP A 83 10.39 11.90 -8.50
CA ASP A 83 11.69 11.80 -9.16
C ASP A 83 12.20 10.36 -9.33
N THR A 84 11.59 9.39 -8.64
CA THR A 84 11.98 7.97 -8.70
C THR A 84 11.42 7.22 -9.91
N TRP A 85 10.70 7.89 -10.82
CA TRP A 85 10.00 7.32 -11.96
C TRP A 85 10.66 7.58 -13.32
N ASN A 86 11.98 7.85 -13.36
CA ASN A 86 12.75 8.05 -14.59
C ASN A 86 12.10 9.07 -15.55
N ASP A 87 11.68 10.22 -15.03
CA ASP A 87 11.01 11.30 -15.76
C ASP A 87 9.77 10.90 -16.59
N LEU A 88 9.16 9.75 -16.29
CA LEU A 88 7.93 9.31 -16.96
C LEU A 88 6.79 10.31 -16.77
N ASP A 89 6.04 10.55 -17.84
CA ASP A 89 4.75 11.23 -17.73
C ASP A 89 3.80 10.47 -16.78
N ASN A 90 2.97 11.20 -16.06
CA ASN A 90 2.05 10.65 -15.05
C ASN A 90 1.15 9.52 -15.58
N MET A 91 0.75 9.59 -16.87
CA MET A 91 -0.07 8.56 -17.48
C MET A 91 0.61 7.18 -17.56
N PHE A 92 1.94 7.12 -17.50
CA PHE A 92 2.71 5.87 -17.54
C PHE A 92 3.10 5.33 -16.16
N ARG A 93 2.91 6.12 -15.10
CA ARG A 93 3.19 5.73 -13.71
C ARG A 93 2.04 4.92 -13.17
N LYS A 94 2.18 3.59 -13.13
CA LYS A 94 1.08 2.67 -12.81
C LYS A 94 1.51 1.57 -11.84
N GLY A 95 0.53 0.95 -11.22
CA GLY A 95 0.72 -0.06 -10.18
C GLY A 95 0.36 0.48 -8.80
N GLY A 96 1.05 0.00 -7.77
CA GLY A 96 0.83 0.41 -6.38
C GLY A 96 -0.56 0.06 -5.85
N GLU A 97 -1.20 -0.96 -6.41
CA GLU A 97 -2.48 -1.45 -5.93
C GLU A 97 -2.39 -1.88 -4.46
N THR A 98 -3.48 -1.70 -3.74
CA THR A 98 -3.63 -2.05 -2.31
C THR A 98 -4.82 -3.00 -2.17
N TRP A 99 -4.74 -4.16 -2.82
CA TRP A 99 -5.84 -5.11 -2.95
C TRP A 99 -5.99 -6.08 -1.76
N ILE A 100 -5.14 -5.98 -0.75
CA ILE A 100 -5.26 -6.64 0.55
C ILE A 100 -5.55 -5.60 1.64
N THR A 101 -6.19 -6.04 2.71
CA THR A 101 -6.57 -5.21 3.87
C THR A 101 -5.36 -4.65 4.61
N GLY A 102 -5.42 -3.39 5.02
CA GLY A 102 -4.42 -2.76 5.88
C GLY A 102 -4.60 -3.13 7.36
N SER A 103 -3.70 -2.60 8.20
CA SER A 103 -3.74 -2.73 9.65
C SER A 103 -3.82 -1.35 10.32
N TYR A 104 -4.36 -1.28 11.54
CA TYR A 104 -4.53 -0.03 12.28
C TYR A 104 -3.93 -0.12 13.68
N ASP A 105 -3.16 0.89 14.07
CA ASP A 105 -2.67 1.10 15.44
C ASP A 105 -3.42 2.27 16.08
N PRO A 106 -4.32 2.01 17.05
CA PRO A 106 -5.09 3.07 17.69
C PRO A 106 -4.26 3.95 18.64
N ASP A 107 -3.11 3.47 19.14
CA ASP A 107 -2.25 4.26 20.01
C ASP A 107 -1.44 5.33 19.25
N LEU A 108 -1.09 5.02 17.99
CA LEU A 108 -0.35 5.92 17.11
C LEU A 108 -1.29 6.69 16.15
N ASN A 109 -2.53 6.25 16.03
CA ASN A 109 -3.50 6.68 15.03
C ASN A 109 -2.98 6.51 13.58
N LEU A 110 -2.21 5.45 13.32
CA LEU A 110 -1.62 5.14 12.03
C LEU A 110 -2.25 3.90 11.40
N THR A 111 -2.45 3.95 10.10
CA THR A 111 -2.83 2.79 9.29
C THR A 111 -1.67 2.37 8.39
N TYR A 112 -1.44 1.04 8.30
CA TYR A 112 -0.31 0.46 7.57
C TYR A 112 -0.82 -0.37 6.41
N TRP A 113 -0.29 -0.10 5.22
CA TRP A 113 -0.70 -0.77 3.99
C TRP A 113 0.50 -1.28 3.22
N GLY A 114 0.33 -2.42 2.60
CA GLY A 114 1.24 -2.91 1.58
C GLY A 114 0.80 -2.44 0.21
N THR A 115 1.75 -2.06 -0.63
CA THR A 115 1.51 -1.69 -2.02
C THR A 115 2.07 -2.74 -2.98
N ALA A 116 1.38 -2.95 -4.08
CA ALA A 116 1.81 -3.86 -5.13
C ALA A 116 2.90 -3.23 -6.01
N GLN A 117 3.44 -4.04 -6.91
CA GLN A 117 4.49 -3.67 -7.86
C GLN A 117 4.11 -2.54 -8.82
N ALA A 118 5.11 -1.97 -9.48
CA ALA A 118 4.92 -1.08 -10.62
C ALA A 118 4.40 -1.84 -11.85
N LYS A 119 3.58 -1.19 -12.68
CA LYS A 119 2.96 -1.80 -13.87
C LYS A 119 3.36 -1.05 -15.16
N PRO A 120 3.53 -1.75 -16.29
CA PRO A 120 3.63 -3.22 -16.42
C PRO A 120 4.81 -3.76 -15.58
N TRP A 121 4.71 -5.01 -15.12
CA TRP A 121 5.70 -5.59 -14.19
C TRP A 121 7.12 -5.73 -14.75
N VAL A 122 7.30 -5.77 -16.08
CA VAL A 122 8.64 -5.78 -16.70
C VAL A 122 9.16 -4.35 -16.87
N PRO A 123 10.30 -3.96 -16.25
CA PRO A 123 10.80 -2.58 -16.25
C PRO A 123 10.93 -1.97 -17.65
N ILE A 124 11.49 -2.70 -18.61
CA ILE A 124 11.65 -2.18 -19.97
C ILE A 124 10.31 -1.82 -20.65
N SER A 125 9.22 -2.51 -20.31
CA SER A 125 7.89 -2.22 -20.87
C SER A 125 7.22 -1.01 -20.23
N ARG A 126 7.72 -0.56 -19.08
CA ARG A 126 7.30 0.68 -18.42
C ARG A 126 8.32 1.82 -18.57
N HIS A 127 9.29 1.66 -19.47
CA HIS A 127 10.37 2.65 -19.72
C HIS A 127 11.22 2.99 -18.49
N MET A 128 11.42 2.00 -17.62
CA MET A 128 12.22 2.10 -16.41
C MET A 128 13.33 1.04 -16.43
N SER A 129 14.32 1.20 -15.58
CA SER A 129 15.32 0.19 -15.27
C SER A 129 15.03 -0.47 -13.92
N ILE A 130 15.82 -1.46 -13.54
CA ILE A 130 15.78 -2.06 -12.20
C ILE A 130 16.34 -1.12 -11.11
N PHE A 131 16.93 0.01 -11.50
CA PHE A 131 17.47 1.01 -10.58
C PHE A 131 16.49 2.17 -10.30
N ASP A 132 15.35 2.21 -11.01
CA ASP A 132 14.31 3.21 -10.81
C ASP A 132 13.30 2.67 -9.79
N GLU A 133 13.23 3.30 -8.64
CA GLU A 133 12.45 2.82 -7.49
C GLU A 133 10.95 2.78 -7.75
N GLY A 134 10.39 3.81 -8.37
CA GLY A 134 8.97 3.91 -8.68
C GLY A 134 8.07 4.01 -7.44
N LEU A 135 8.30 5.01 -6.59
CA LEU A 135 7.59 5.17 -5.32
C LEU A 135 6.08 5.46 -5.50
N TYR A 136 5.22 4.89 -4.67
CA TYR A 136 5.50 3.99 -3.51
C TYR A 136 5.13 2.53 -3.83
N THR A 137 5.59 1.97 -4.92
CA THR A 137 5.35 0.55 -5.24
C THR A 137 6.17 -0.37 -4.35
N ASN A 138 5.70 -1.60 -4.14
CA ASN A 138 6.35 -2.64 -3.31
C ASN A 138 6.83 -2.14 -1.93
N SER A 139 5.98 -1.35 -1.27
CA SER A 139 6.31 -0.69 -0.03
C SER A 139 5.34 -1.04 1.09
N THR A 140 5.80 -0.87 2.31
CA THR A 140 4.93 -0.57 3.43
C THR A 140 4.79 0.95 3.51
N VAL A 141 3.57 1.45 3.56
CA VAL A 141 3.27 2.86 3.83
C VAL A 141 2.51 2.98 5.14
N ALA A 142 2.90 3.91 6.00
CA ALA A 142 2.17 4.30 7.20
C ALA A 142 1.54 5.66 6.97
N VAL A 143 0.22 5.72 7.14
CA VAL A 143 -0.59 6.90 6.84
C VAL A 143 -1.33 7.32 8.09
N ASP A 144 -1.31 8.60 8.42
CA ASP A 144 -2.08 9.17 9.50
C ASP A 144 -3.59 9.03 9.22
N VAL A 145 -4.32 8.47 10.17
CA VAL A 145 -5.75 8.17 10.00
C VAL A 145 -6.62 9.42 9.96
N GLU A 146 -6.19 10.51 10.61
CA GLU A 146 -6.96 11.75 10.63
C GLU A 146 -6.79 12.55 9.34
N THR A 147 -5.56 12.66 8.84
CA THR A 147 -5.22 13.57 7.73
C THR A 147 -5.04 12.88 6.38
N GLY A 148 -4.68 11.59 6.38
CA GLY A 148 -4.28 10.86 5.16
C GLY A 148 -2.86 11.18 4.70
N GLU A 149 -2.07 11.89 5.52
CA GLU A 149 -0.67 12.20 5.22
C GLU A 149 0.22 10.98 5.45
N LEU A 150 1.26 10.85 4.62
CA LEU A 150 2.28 9.81 4.76
C LEU A 150 3.22 10.17 5.91
N GLU A 151 3.26 9.31 6.93
CA GLU A 151 4.20 9.47 8.04
C GLU A 151 5.57 8.87 7.71
N TRP A 152 5.57 7.66 7.15
CA TRP A 152 6.77 6.99 6.67
C TRP A 152 6.45 5.90 5.64
N TYR A 153 7.47 5.50 4.90
CA TYR A 153 7.42 4.30 4.06
C TYR A 153 8.73 3.51 4.16
N PHE A 154 8.64 2.23 3.83
CA PHE A 154 9.80 1.37 3.59
C PHE A 154 9.55 0.58 2.31
N GLN A 155 10.39 0.78 1.29
CA GLN A 155 10.30 0.06 0.03
C GLN A 155 11.08 -1.25 0.13
N HIS A 156 10.39 -2.38 0.02
CA HIS A 156 10.96 -3.72 0.19
C HIS A 156 11.70 -4.18 -1.07
N VAL A 157 11.14 -3.88 -2.25
CA VAL A 157 11.66 -4.36 -3.54
C VAL A 157 11.64 -3.21 -4.56
N PRO A 158 12.65 -2.32 -4.55
CA PRO A 158 12.78 -1.30 -5.57
C PRO A 158 13.06 -1.92 -6.94
N GLY A 159 12.61 -1.29 -8.02
CA GLY A 159 12.90 -1.71 -9.40
C GLY A 159 12.40 -3.11 -9.79
N GLU A 160 11.45 -3.64 -9.08
CA GLU A 160 10.91 -5.01 -9.15
C GLU A 160 10.53 -5.43 -10.59
N ALA A 161 10.83 -6.68 -10.94
CA ALA A 161 10.70 -7.22 -12.30
C ALA A 161 10.13 -8.66 -12.37
N LEU A 162 9.72 -9.23 -11.23
CA LEU A 162 9.37 -10.65 -11.10
C LEU A 162 7.97 -10.90 -10.53
N ASP A 163 7.12 -9.88 -10.47
CA ASP A 163 5.78 -9.94 -9.86
C ASP A 163 5.83 -10.26 -8.35
N LEU A 164 6.69 -9.56 -7.63
CA LEU A 164 6.98 -9.81 -6.21
C LEU A 164 6.17 -8.90 -5.26
N ASP A 165 4.90 -8.71 -5.51
CA ASP A 165 4.03 -7.84 -4.71
C ASP A 165 4.26 -7.94 -3.19
N GLU A 166 4.32 -6.77 -2.56
CA GLU A 166 4.42 -6.55 -1.12
C GLU A 166 3.09 -6.12 -0.47
N VAL A 167 1.99 -6.37 -1.13
CA VAL A 167 0.65 -5.87 -0.81
C VAL A 167 -0.01 -6.53 0.41
N PHE A 168 0.57 -7.59 0.96
CA PHE A 168 -0.04 -8.42 2.00
C PHE A 168 -0.20 -7.68 3.35
N GLU A 169 -0.94 -8.30 4.29
CA GLU A 169 -1.25 -7.69 5.58
C GLU A 169 0.02 -7.33 6.38
N ARG A 170 -0.07 -6.23 7.10
CA ARG A 170 0.96 -5.78 8.04
C ARG A 170 0.61 -6.25 9.44
N VAL A 171 1.44 -7.15 9.99
CA VAL A 171 1.22 -7.72 11.33
C VAL A 171 1.86 -6.81 12.37
N LEU A 172 1.03 -6.22 13.24
CA LEU A 172 1.47 -5.32 14.29
C LEU A 172 1.78 -6.11 15.57
N VAL A 173 3.01 -5.99 16.06
CA VAL A 173 3.50 -6.73 17.22
C VAL A 173 4.11 -5.78 18.24
N ASN A 174 3.88 -6.05 19.52
CA ASN A 174 4.61 -5.42 20.63
C ASN A 174 5.51 -6.48 21.27
N GLU A 175 6.82 -6.27 21.26
CA GLU A 175 7.82 -7.18 21.77
C GLU A 175 8.88 -6.40 22.56
N ASP A 176 9.09 -6.76 23.82
CA ASP A 176 10.10 -6.17 24.71
C ASP A 176 10.10 -4.63 24.74
N GLY A 177 8.91 -4.05 24.74
CA GLY A 177 8.71 -2.60 24.74
C GLY A 177 8.90 -1.90 23.40
N ARG A 178 9.19 -2.65 22.34
CA ARG A 178 9.25 -2.16 20.96
C ARG A 178 7.91 -2.35 20.25
N ARG A 179 7.58 -1.42 19.39
CA ARG A 179 6.43 -1.51 18.49
C ARG A 179 6.93 -1.91 17.11
N LEU A 180 6.55 -3.09 16.66
CA LEU A 180 7.04 -3.67 15.41
C LEU A 180 5.91 -3.76 14.39
N VAL A 181 6.26 -3.62 13.12
CA VAL A 181 5.44 -4.05 12.00
C VAL A 181 6.21 -5.11 11.20
N LEU A 182 5.54 -6.24 10.97
CA LEU A 182 6.08 -7.35 10.20
C LEU A 182 5.34 -7.42 8.87
N SER A 183 6.08 -7.69 7.80
CA SER A 183 5.53 -7.89 6.46
C SER A 183 6.18 -9.06 5.76
N LEU A 184 5.45 -9.73 4.90
CA LEU A 184 5.91 -10.90 4.13
C LEU A 184 5.30 -10.85 2.74
N GLY A 185 6.13 -10.62 1.73
CA GLY A 185 5.72 -10.60 0.33
C GLY A 185 5.90 -11.92 -0.41
N LYS A 186 5.69 -11.89 -1.72
CA LYS A 186 5.80 -13.07 -2.60
C LYS A 186 7.22 -13.67 -2.65
N HIS A 187 8.26 -12.86 -2.37
CA HIS A 187 9.67 -13.33 -2.32
C HIS A 187 9.98 -14.20 -1.09
N GLY A 188 9.07 -14.29 -0.10
CA GLY A 188 9.26 -15.13 1.09
C GLY A 188 10.25 -14.58 2.12
N ILE A 189 10.50 -13.29 2.12
CA ILE A 189 11.30 -12.59 3.14
C ILE A 189 10.37 -11.94 4.14
N LEU A 190 10.52 -12.28 5.41
CA LEU A 190 9.85 -11.63 6.53
C LEU A 190 10.66 -10.41 6.94
N TRP A 191 10.13 -9.23 6.68
CA TRP A 191 10.71 -7.94 7.06
C TRP A 191 10.23 -7.52 8.45
N LYS A 192 11.10 -6.85 9.18
CA LYS A 192 10.80 -6.28 10.49
C LYS A 192 11.22 -4.82 10.53
N ASN A 193 10.24 -3.94 10.74
CA ASN A 193 10.46 -2.49 10.86
C ASN A 193 9.93 -1.97 12.20
N ASP A 194 10.51 -0.90 12.69
CA ASP A 194 9.93 -0.10 13.76
C ASP A 194 8.60 0.50 13.28
N ARG A 195 7.52 0.27 14.04
CA ARG A 195 6.18 0.68 13.64
C ARG A 195 5.95 2.19 13.71
N VAL A 196 6.74 2.91 14.51
CA VAL A 196 6.62 4.36 14.69
C VAL A 196 7.36 5.12 13.60
N THR A 197 8.55 4.63 13.22
CA THR A 197 9.48 5.39 12.37
C THR A 197 9.68 4.77 10.98
N GLY A 198 9.31 3.50 10.79
CA GLY A 198 9.62 2.75 9.58
C GLY A 198 11.05 2.22 9.52
N GLU A 199 11.89 2.50 10.54
CA GLU A 199 13.28 2.06 10.59
C GLU A 199 13.38 0.54 10.38
N PHE A 200 14.28 0.13 9.50
CA PHE A 200 14.57 -1.29 9.28
C PHE A 200 15.27 -1.89 10.51
N LEU A 201 14.77 -3.02 10.99
CA LEU A 201 15.27 -3.71 12.17
C LEU A 201 15.80 -5.11 11.87
N GLY A 202 15.59 -5.61 10.65
CA GLY A 202 16.08 -6.90 10.23
C GLY A 202 15.12 -7.64 9.30
N PHE A 203 15.58 -8.78 8.80
CA PHE A 203 14.81 -9.66 7.95
C PHE A 203 15.06 -11.13 8.27
N THR A 204 14.20 -12.00 7.76
CA THR A 204 14.39 -13.46 7.81
C THR A 204 13.86 -14.09 6.52
N GLU A 205 14.69 -14.87 5.84
CA GLU A 205 14.23 -15.71 4.73
C GLU A 205 13.39 -16.86 5.30
N THR A 206 12.11 -16.93 4.92
CA THR A 206 11.19 -17.97 5.38
C THR A 206 11.16 -19.19 4.48
N VAL A 207 11.63 -19.03 3.25
CA VAL A 207 11.76 -20.05 2.22
C VAL A 207 13.06 -19.83 1.46
N PHE A 208 13.51 -20.84 0.71
CA PHE A 208 14.60 -20.63 -0.25
C PHE A 208 14.17 -19.58 -1.27
N GLN A 209 15.00 -18.57 -1.44
CA GLN A 209 14.82 -17.54 -2.47
C GLN A 209 16.10 -17.41 -3.32
N ASN A 210 15.92 -16.99 -4.57
CA ASN A 210 16.99 -16.64 -5.52
C ASN A 210 16.60 -15.41 -6.36
N ALA A 211 15.64 -14.64 -5.88
CA ALA A 211 15.22 -13.38 -6.49
C ALA A 211 16.27 -12.28 -6.29
N PHE A 212 16.92 -12.30 -5.13
CA PHE A 212 17.95 -11.33 -4.74
C PHE A 212 19.29 -12.01 -4.54
N THR A 213 20.37 -11.30 -4.88
CA THR A 213 21.75 -11.76 -4.69
C THR A 213 22.19 -11.55 -3.26
N ASP A 214 21.78 -10.43 -2.67
CA ASP A 214 22.13 -10.02 -1.32
C ASP A 214 21.08 -9.06 -0.75
N ILE A 215 21.00 -8.96 0.56
CA ILE A 215 20.19 -7.98 1.29
C ILE A 215 21.09 -7.40 2.37
N ASP A 216 21.28 -6.09 2.34
CA ASP A 216 22.09 -5.40 3.36
C ASP A 216 21.47 -5.61 4.75
N PRO A 217 22.20 -6.21 5.71
CA PRO A 217 21.65 -6.56 7.03
C PRO A 217 21.42 -5.34 7.95
N GLU A 218 21.97 -4.16 7.60
CA GLU A 218 21.83 -2.94 8.39
C GLU A 218 20.71 -2.06 7.87
N THR A 219 20.47 -2.06 6.56
CA THR A 219 19.51 -1.15 5.91
C THR A 219 18.32 -1.86 5.27
N GLY A 220 18.43 -3.14 4.99
CA GLY A 220 17.44 -3.91 4.22
C GLY A 220 17.49 -3.62 2.72
N ALA A 221 18.47 -2.86 2.23
CA ALA A 221 18.62 -2.58 0.81
C ALA A 221 18.96 -3.86 0.02
N ILE A 222 18.37 -4.00 -1.16
CA ILE A 222 18.56 -5.11 -2.10
C ILE A 222 19.56 -4.73 -3.18
#